data_2df9af7c405c513e64dd6cec995e4720
#
_entry.id   2df9af7c405c513e64dd6cec995e4720
#
_cell.length_a   1.000
_cell.length_b   1.000
_cell.length_c   1.000
_cell.angle_alpha   90.00
_cell.angle_beta   90.00
_cell.angle_gamma   90.00
#
_symmetry.space_group_name_H-M   'P 1'
#
loop_
_entity.id
_entity.type
_entity.pdbx_description
1 polymer ?
#
loop_
_entity_poly.entity_id
_entity_poly.type
_entity_poly.pdbx_seq_one_letter_code
_entity_poly.pdbx_strand_id
1 'polypeptide(L)'
;MFGAVLKTYYAKQENIDPARIYVVSVMPCTAKKFEADRPELSASGYPDVDAVLTTRELAQMIREAGIDFVSLEDTDFDSPIGNASGAGVIFGATGGVMEAALRTVADVLTGESAPADKIEYHAVRGVEGIKEATVNVAGMDIKLAVASGLGNARK
;
A
#
# COMPACT_ATOMS: atom_id res chain seq x y z
N MET A 1 -1.54 -7.63 -4.14
CA MET A 1 -2.83 -6.89 -4.14
C MET A 1 -2.99 -6.02 -5.38
N PHE A 2 -2.13 -5.04 -5.67
CA PHE A 2 -2.30 -4.15 -6.82
C PHE A 2 -2.30 -4.90 -8.16
N GLY A 3 -1.39 -5.85 -8.36
CA GLY A 3 -1.37 -6.70 -9.56
C GLY A 3 -2.66 -7.50 -9.77
N ALA A 4 -3.24 -8.02 -8.68
CA ALA A 4 -4.56 -8.68 -8.75
C ALA A 4 -5.64 -7.71 -9.25
N VAL A 5 -5.67 -6.47 -8.74
CA VAL A 5 -6.63 -5.45 -9.17
C VAL A 5 -6.42 -5.07 -10.64
N LEU A 6 -5.17 -4.95 -11.10
CA LEU A 6 -4.87 -4.66 -12.51
C LEU A 6 -5.34 -5.77 -13.43
N LYS A 7 -5.06 -7.05 -13.09
CA LYS A 7 -5.43 -8.20 -13.93
C LYS A 7 -6.90 -8.65 -13.80
N THR A 8 -7.64 -8.12 -12.82
CA THR A 8 -9.08 -8.41 -12.67
C THR A 8 -9.94 -7.20 -12.99
N TYR A 9 -9.94 -6.21 -12.11
CA TYR A 9 -10.81 -5.03 -12.23
C TYR A 9 -10.47 -4.16 -13.44
N TYR A 10 -9.20 -3.69 -13.53
CA TYR A 10 -8.76 -2.82 -14.62
C TYR A 10 -8.87 -3.53 -15.98
N ALA A 11 -8.41 -4.78 -16.07
CA ALA A 11 -8.52 -5.59 -17.28
C ALA A 11 -9.98 -5.67 -17.79
N LYS A 12 -10.93 -5.87 -16.85
CA LYS A 12 -12.35 -5.89 -17.17
C LYS A 12 -12.90 -4.54 -17.63
N GLN A 13 -12.50 -3.45 -16.97
CA GLN A 13 -12.94 -2.09 -17.31
C GLN A 13 -12.48 -1.67 -18.71
N GLU A 14 -11.23 -1.97 -19.04
CA GLU A 14 -10.61 -1.63 -20.33
C GLU A 14 -10.84 -2.70 -21.42
N ASN A 15 -11.55 -3.77 -21.11
CA ASN A 15 -11.77 -4.91 -22.00
C ASN A 15 -10.44 -5.49 -22.54
N ILE A 16 -9.45 -5.62 -21.67
CA ILE A 16 -8.13 -6.19 -21.95
C ILE A 16 -8.09 -7.63 -21.43
N ASP A 17 -7.57 -8.55 -22.23
CA ASP A 17 -7.27 -9.91 -21.75
C ASP A 17 -6.18 -9.83 -20.65
N PRO A 18 -6.41 -10.37 -19.43
CA PRO A 18 -5.42 -10.39 -18.37
C PRO A 18 -4.07 -10.98 -18.77
N ALA A 19 -4.04 -11.92 -19.71
CA ALA A 19 -2.81 -12.48 -20.27
C ALA A 19 -1.91 -11.45 -20.96
N ARG A 20 -2.46 -10.33 -21.38
CA ARG A 20 -1.74 -9.23 -22.04
C ARG A 20 -1.20 -8.17 -21.06
N ILE A 21 -1.51 -8.30 -19.78
CA ILE A 21 -1.02 -7.40 -18.74
C ILE A 21 0.18 -8.03 -18.07
N TYR A 22 1.33 -7.39 -18.15
CA TYR A 22 2.56 -7.83 -17.52
C TYR A 22 2.88 -6.90 -16.35
N VAL A 23 2.82 -7.42 -15.13
CA VAL A 23 3.02 -6.65 -13.90
C VAL A 23 4.43 -6.86 -13.37
N VAL A 24 5.20 -5.79 -13.31
CA VAL A 24 6.54 -5.79 -12.73
C VAL A 24 6.51 -5.04 -11.40
N SER A 25 6.94 -5.70 -10.34
CA SER A 25 7.09 -5.10 -9.01
C SER A 25 8.54 -4.70 -8.78
N VAL A 26 8.78 -3.43 -8.48
CA VAL A 26 10.11 -2.94 -8.09
C VAL A 26 10.13 -2.74 -6.58
N MET A 27 10.91 -3.55 -5.87
CA MET A 27 10.93 -3.61 -4.41
C MET A 27 12.35 -3.74 -3.87
N PRO A 28 12.69 -3.13 -2.73
CA PRO A 28 14.00 -3.34 -2.09
C PRO A 28 14.12 -4.72 -1.41
N CYS A 29 13.04 -5.50 -1.34
CA CYS A 29 12.95 -6.75 -0.61
C CYS A 29 12.99 -7.96 -1.56
N THR A 30 13.96 -8.87 -1.35
CA THR A 30 14.09 -10.11 -2.14
C THR A 30 13.00 -11.14 -1.85
N ALA A 31 12.36 -11.10 -0.67
CA ALA A 31 11.25 -11.99 -0.33
C ALA A 31 10.03 -11.80 -1.25
N LYS A 32 9.92 -10.66 -1.91
CA LYS A 32 8.88 -10.40 -2.91
C LYS A 32 9.00 -11.29 -4.15
N LYS A 33 10.19 -11.78 -4.47
CA LYS A 33 10.39 -12.78 -5.54
C LYS A 33 9.69 -14.09 -5.17
N PHE A 34 9.92 -14.58 -3.95
CA PHE A 34 9.25 -15.76 -3.43
C PHE A 34 7.72 -15.57 -3.33
N GLU A 35 7.28 -14.39 -2.88
CA GLU A 35 5.85 -14.07 -2.80
C GLU A 35 5.16 -14.13 -4.18
N ALA A 36 5.83 -13.63 -5.22
CA ALA A 36 5.26 -13.63 -6.58
C ALA A 36 5.09 -15.06 -7.15
N ASP A 37 5.94 -16.00 -6.74
CA ASP A 37 5.89 -17.40 -7.19
C ASP A 37 4.82 -18.24 -6.47
N ARG A 38 4.09 -17.68 -5.51
CA ARG A 38 3.06 -18.40 -4.77
C ARG A 38 1.83 -18.66 -5.64
N PRO A 39 1.39 -19.92 -5.80
CA PRO A 39 0.31 -20.27 -6.72
C PRO A 39 -1.06 -19.68 -6.38
N GLU A 40 -1.29 -19.36 -5.10
CA GLU A 40 -2.52 -18.71 -4.65
C GLU A 40 -2.63 -17.23 -5.05
N LEU A 41 -1.52 -16.59 -5.49
CA LEU A 41 -1.51 -15.20 -5.97
C LEU A 41 -1.75 -15.13 -7.48
N SER A 42 -2.92 -15.59 -7.89
CA SER A 42 -3.34 -15.69 -9.30
C SER A 42 -4.85 -15.44 -9.46
N ALA A 43 -5.33 -14.32 -8.95
CA ALA A 43 -6.75 -13.98 -8.89
C ALA A 43 -7.46 -13.97 -10.26
N SER A 44 -6.75 -13.66 -11.34
CA SER A 44 -7.27 -13.65 -12.71
C SER A 44 -7.09 -14.98 -13.46
N GLY A 45 -6.50 -16.00 -12.84
CA GLY A 45 -6.02 -17.23 -13.49
C GLY A 45 -4.59 -17.11 -14.03
N TYR A 46 -3.99 -15.93 -13.94
CA TYR A 46 -2.59 -15.64 -14.26
C TYR A 46 -1.88 -15.09 -13.02
N PRO A 47 -0.53 -15.21 -12.90
CA PRO A 47 0.19 -14.62 -11.78
C PRO A 47 -0.17 -13.16 -11.56
N ASP A 48 -0.48 -12.74 -10.34
CA ASP A 48 -0.80 -11.34 -10.03
C ASP A 48 0.38 -10.41 -10.29
N VAL A 49 1.61 -10.93 -10.11
CA VAL A 49 2.87 -10.24 -10.41
C VAL A 49 3.72 -11.19 -11.26
N ASP A 50 4.12 -10.76 -12.44
CA ASP A 50 4.86 -11.58 -13.40
C ASP A 50 6.37 -11.55 -13.15
N ALA A 51 6.90 -10.42 -12.66
CA ALA A 51 8.31 -10.28 -12.34
C ALA A 51 8.52 -9.36 -11.14
N VAL A 52 9.55 -9.67 -10.36
CA VAL A 52 10.00 -8.82 -9.25
C VAL A 52 11.45 -8.43 -9.47
N LEU A 53 11.69 -7.14 -9.54
CA LEU A 53 13.03 -6.55 -9.59
C LEU A 53 13.36 -5.92 -8.24
N THR A 54 14.55 -6.18 -7.74
CA THR A 54 15.08 -5.36 -6.66
C THR A 54 15.47 -3.98 -7.19
N THR A 55 15.54 -2.98 -6.31
CA THR A 55 16.00 -1.64 -6.68
C THR A 55 17.40 -1.67 -7.34
N ARG A 56 18.27 -2.58 -6.90
CA ARG A 56 19.60 -2.75 -7.48
C ARG A 56 19.56 -3.34 -8.89
N GLU A 57 18.71 -4.33 -9.12
CA GLU A 57 18.51 -4.93 -10.45
C GLU A 57 17.93 -3.92 -11.43
N LEU A 58 16.96 -3.10 -11.00
CA LEU A 58 16.45 -2.00 -11.82
C LEU A 58 17.57 -1.00 -12.17
N ALA A 59 18.38 -0.59 -11.21
CA ALA A 59 19.50 0.31 -11.45
C ALA A 59 20.55 -0.29 -12.42
N GLN A 60 20.75 -1.59 -12.38
CA GLN A 60 21.60 -2.29 -13.35
C GLN A 60 20.97 -2.30 -14.74
N MET A 61 19.69 -2.61 -14.85
CA MET A 61 18.93 -2.62 -16.11
C MET A 61 18.96 -1.24 -16.80
N ILE A 62 18.78 -0.15 -16.04
CA ILE A 62 18.86 1.23 -16.54
C ILE A 62 20.25 1.51 -17.14
N ARG A 63 21.32 1.09 -16.43
CA ARG A 63 22.70 1.27 -16.92
C ARG A 63 22.99 0.44 -18.17
N GLU A 64 22.54 -0.82 -18.20
CA GLU A 64 22.73 -1.71 -19.36
C GLU A 64 21.97 -1.22 -20.59
N ALA A 65 20.80 -0.58 -20.37
CA ALA A 65 20.03 0.07 -21.43
C ALA A 65 20.68 1.38 -21.94
N GLY A 66 21.74 1.86 -21.31
CA GLY A 66 22.40 3.11 -21.68
C GLY A 66 21.59 4.37 -21.40
N ILE A 67 20.63 4.30 -20.47
CA ILE A 67 19.76 5.43 -20.11
C ILE A 67 20.54 6.35 -19.16
N ASP A 68 20.69 7.62 -19.53
CA ASP A 68 21.21 8.67 -18.64
C ASP A 68 20.11 9.11 -17.67
N PHE A 69 19.97 8.34 -16.59
CA PHE A 69 18.90 8.52 -15.62
C PHE A 69 18.90 9.90 -14.95
N VAL A 70 20.07 10.51 -14.80
CA VAL A 70 20.22 11.81 -14.11
C VAL A 70 19.73 12.97 -14.96
N SER A 71 19.78 12.81 -16.30
CA SER A 71 19.35 13.85 -17.24
C SER A 71 17.88 13.74 -17.67
N LEU A 72 17.15 12.72 -17.18
CA LEU A 72 15.72 12.58 -17.50
C LEU A 72 14.92 13.71 -16.88
N GLU A 73 13.97 14.23 -17.64
CA GLU A 73 12.96 15.16 -17.12
C GLU A 73 11.97 14.44 -16.23
N ASP A 74 11.50 15.10 -15.18
CA ASP A 74 10.46 14.58 -14.31
C ASP A 74 9.14 14.50 -15.08
N THR A 75 8.45 13.37 -14.95
CA THR A 75 7.12 13.15 -15.51
C THR A 75 6.18 12.58 -14.47
N ASP A 76 4.88 12.79 -14.66
CA ASP A 76 3.86 12.17 -13.81
C ASP A 76 3.73 10.68 -14.10
N PHE A 77 3.23 9.93 -13.12
CA PHE A 77 2.86 8.53 -13.31
C PHE A 77 1.55 8.40 -14.08
N ASP A 78 1.43 7.33 -14.86
CA ASP A 78 0.15 6.94 -15.42
C ASP A 78 -0.85 6.60 -14.29
N SER A 79 -2.12 6.93 -14.49
CA SER A 79 -3.19 6.72 -13.51
C SER A 79 -4.24 5.72 -14.03
N PRO A 80 -3.91 4.43 -14.16
CA PRO A 80 -4.80 3.43 -14.77
C PRO A 80 -6.12 3.23 -14.01
N ILE A 81 -6.16 3.52 -12.73
CA ILE A 81 -7.35 3.44 -11.86
C ILE A 81 -7.61 4.73 -11.09
N GLY A 82 -7.15 5.86 -11.59
CA GLY A 82 -7.30 7.17 -10.97
C GLY A 82 -6.14 7.55 -10.05
N ASN A 83 -6.25 8.74 -9.48
CA ASN A 83 -5.22 9.29 -8.60
C ASN A 83 -5.21 8.61 -7.24
N ALA A 84 -4.02 8.41 -6.69
CA ALA A 84 -3.87 7.91 -5.33
C ALA A 84 -4.43 8.91 -4.30
N SER A 85 -5.10 8.38 -3.29
CA SER A 85 -5.50 9.17 -2.11
C SER A 85 -4.32 9.34 -1.15
N GLY A 86 -4.44 10.29 -0.19
CA GLY A 86 -3.46 10.45 0.90
C GLY A 86 -3.28 9.20 1.79
N ALA A 87 -4.19 8.23 1.71
CA ALA A 87 -4.10 6.96 2.43
C ALA A 87 -2.83 6.18 2.10
N GLY A 88 -2.34 6.21 0.85
CA GLY A 88 -1.12 5.54 0.44
C GLY A 88 0.13 6.05 1.18
N VAL A 89 0.16 7.34 1.54
CA VAL A 89 1.24 7.94 2.33
C VAL A 89 1.17 7.48 3.79
N ILE A 90 -0.04 7.43 4.36
CA ILE A 90 -0.28 7.01 5.75
C ILE A 90 0.09 5.54 5.96
N PHE A 91 -0.07 4.67 4.96
CA PHE A 91 0.27 3.26 5.01
C PHE A 91 1.76 2.99 5.33
N GLY A 92 2.64 3.94 5.04
CA GLY A 92 4.07 3.81 5.34
C GLY A 92 4.43 3.80 6.82
N ALA A 93 3.52 4.16 7.71
CA ALA A 93 3.72 4.16 9.15
C ALA A 93 3.05 2.96 9.83
N THR A 94 3.62 2.48 10.95
CA THR A 94 2.98 1.42 11.78
C THR A 94 1.63 1.92 12.28
N GLY A 95 0.57 1.16 11.99
CA GLY A 95 -0.82 1.55 12.28
C GLY A 95 -1.49 2.40 11.20
N GLY A 96 -0.77 2.78 10.15
CA GLY A 96 -1.28 3.67 9.10
C GLY A 96 -2.45 3.09 8.31
N VAL A 97 -2.48 1.78 8.08
CA VAL A 97 -3.61 1.11 7.41
C VAL A 97 -4.88 1.24 8.25
N MET A 98 -4.78 1.04 9.57
CA MET A 98 -5.91 1.22 10.49
C MET A 98 -6.38 2.67 10.53
N GLU A 99 -5.45 3.63 10.58
CA GLU A 99 -5.76 5.06 10.54
C GLU A 99 -6.51 5.43 9.25
N ALA A 100 -6.03 4.97 8.10
CA ALA A 100 -6.68 5.23 6.82
C ALA A 100 -8.09 4.61 6.75
N ALA A 101 -8.26 3.39 7.27
CA ALA A 101 -9.57 2.75 7.34
C ALA A 101 -10.56 3.54 8.23
N LEU A 102 -10.11 4.01 9.39
CA LEU A 102 -10.93 4.83 10.28
C LEU A 102 -11.34 6.16 9.66
N ARG A 103 -10.43 6.82 8.95
CA ARG A 103 -10.75 8.04 8.20
C ARG A 103 -11.83 7.76 7.16
N THR A 104 -11.67 6.68 6.39
CA THR A 104 -12.66 6.29 5.38
C THR A 104 -14.02 5.96 6.01
N VAL A 105 -14.04 5.24 7.14
CA VAL A 105 -15.29 4.94 7.85
C VAL A 105 -15.95 6.22 8.38
N ALA A 106 -15.16 7.15 8.94
CA ALA A 106 -15.67 8.42 9.41
C ALA A 106 -16.30 9.23 8.25
N ASP A 107 -15.60 9.33 7.11
CA ASP A 107 -16.09 10.02 5.91
C ASP A 107 -17.43 9.42 5.42
N VAL A 108 -17.51 8.08 5.36
CA VAL A 108 -18.74 7.39 4.91
C VAL A 108 -19.91 7.59 5.86
N LEU A 109 -19.67 7.58 7.17
CA LEU A 109 -20.74 7.69 8.17
C LEU A 109 -21.18 9.13 8.42
N THR A 110 -20.28 10.10 8.31
CA THR A 110 -20.59 11.52 8.59
C THR A 110 -20.87 12.33 7.33
N GLY A 111 -20.46 11.85 6.16
CA GLY A 111 -20.52 12.61 4.90
C GLY A 111 -19.51 13.77 4.83
N GLU A 112 -18.63 13.89 5.82
CA GLU A 112 -17.60 14.94 5.92
C GLU A 112 -16.22 14.31 6.02
N SER A 113 -15.24 14.88 5.32
CA SER A 113 -13.85 14.46 5.45
C SER A 113 -13.33 14.64 6.87
N ALA A 114 -12.90 13.56 7.52
CA ALA A 114 -12.36 13.62 8.87
C ALA A 114 -11.09 14.50 8.88
N PRO A 115 -11.03 15.57 9.70
CA PRO A 115 -9.83 16.39 9.82
C PRO A 115 -8.61 15.55 10.21
N ALA A 116 -7.46 15.88 9.63
CA ALA A 116 -6.20 15.14 9.82
C ALA A 116 -5.75 15.05 11.30
N ASP A 117 -6.16 15.98 12.11
CA ASP A 117 -5.78 16.18 13.51
C ASP A 117 -6.66 15.42 14.53
N LYS A 118 -7.72 14.72 14.08
CA LYS A 118 -8.64 14.02 14.99
C LYS A 118 -8.12 12.67 15.50
N ILE A 119 -7.04 12.11 14.94
CA ILE A 119 -6.46 10.86 15.39
C ILE A 119 -5.07 11.13 15.97
N GLU A 120 -5.00 11.38 17.26
CA GLU A 120 -3.76 11.57 17.97
C GLU A 120 -3.41 10.33 18.78
N TYR A 121 -2.28 9.70 18.46
CA TYR A 121 -1.78 8.54 19.18
C TYR A 121 -0.88 8.96 20.34
N HIS A 122 -1.21 8.50 21.53
CA HIS A 122 -0.40 8.73 22.72
C HIS A 122 0.44 7.49 23.05
N ALA A 123 1.69 7.69 23.46
CA ALA A 123 2.53 6.61 23.93
C ALA A 123 1.96 6.02 25.25
N VAL A 124 1.88 4.71 25.32
CA VAL A 124 1.46 4.02 26.55
C VAL A 124 2.56 4.14 27.59
N ARG A 125 2.23 4.69 28.74
CA ARG A 125 3.18 4.93 29.82
C ARG A 125 3.82 3.61 30.29
N GLY A 126 5.15 3.55 30.22
CA GLY A 126 5.92 2.38 30.68
C GLY A 126 6.00 1.23 29.66
N VAL A 127 5.46 1.39 28.46
CA VAL A 127 5.54 0.38 27.39
C VAL A 127 6.06 1.02 26.13
N GLU A 128 7.34 0.84 25.83
CA GLU A 128 7.94 1.31 24.60
C GLU A 128 7.40 0.54 23.39
N GLY A 129 7.08 1.24 22.32
CA GLY A 129 6.60 0.65 21.06
C GLY A 129 5.11 0.34 21.01
N ILE A 130 4.32 0.73 22.03
CA ILE A 130 2.85 0.70 22.00
C ILE A 130 2.31 2.12 22.12
N LYS A 131 1.35 2.43 21.26
CA LYS A 131 0.60 3.69 21.28
C LYS A 131 -0.89 3.40 21.34
N GLU A 132 -1.64 4.23 22.03
CA GLU A 132 -3.09 4.14 22.12
C GLU A 132 -3.75 5.44 21.67
N ALA A 133 -4.95 5.33 21.16
CA ALA A 133 -5.82 6.45 20.85
C ALA A 133 -7.27 6.09 21.14
N THR A 134 -8.09 7.07 21.48
CA THR A 134 -9.55 6.94 21.46
C THR A 134 -10.08 7.91 20.43
N VAL A 135 -10.82 7.39 19.47
CA VAL A 135 -11.36 8.18 18.36
C VAL A 135 -12.86 8.09 18.38
N ASN A 136 -13.54 9.24 18.40
CA ASN A 136 -14.98 9.27 18.25
C ASN A 136 -15.37 9.23 16.76
N VAL A 137 -16.06 8.17 16.36
CA VAL A 137 -16.58 8.00 15.01
C VAL A 137 -18.10 7.91 15.08
N ALA A 138 -18.77 8.88 14.52
CA ALA A 138 -20.25 8.95 14.48
C ALA A 138 -20.91 8.75 15.87
N GLY A 139 -20.32 9.34 16.93
CA GLY A 139 -20.85 9.25 18.29
C GLY A 139 -20.39 8.01 19.08
N MET A 140 -19.63 7.12 18.47
CA MET A 140 -19.05 5.93 19.13
C MET A 140 -17.57 6.14 19.44
N ASP A 141 -17.16 5.92 20.68
CA ASP A 141 -15.75 5.96 21.08
C ASP A 141 -15.08 4.63 20.77
N ILE A 142 -14.18 4.64 19.78
CA ILE A 142 -13.39 3.49 19.36
C ILE A 142 -12.02 3.59 19.99
N LYS A 143 -11.64 2.59 20.78
CA LYS A 143 -10.30 2.47 21.37
C LYS A 143 -9.38 1.71 20.42
N LEU A 144 -8.22 2.27 20.17
CA LEU A 144 -7.23 1.76 19.23
C LEU A 144 -5.90 1.57 19.93
N ALA A 145 -5.17 0.53 19.54
CA ALA A 145 -3.80 0.34 19.96
C ALA A 145 -2.93 0.00 18.73
N VAL A 146 -1.74 0.57 18.69
CA VAL A 146 -0.73 0.30 17.66
C VAL A 146 0.51 -0.24 18.35
N ALA A 147 0.90 -1.45 18.01
CA ALA A 147 2.09 -2.11 18.52
C ALA A 147 3.16 -2.25 17.44
N SER A 148 4.35 -1.72 17.68
CA SER A 148 5.52 -1.89 16.82
C SER A 148 6.26 -3.16 17.19
N GLY A 149 6.22 -4.16 16.29
CA GLY A 149 6.85 -5.46 16.46
C GLY A 149 5.99 -6.49 17.20
N LEU A 150 6.18 -7.77 16.87
CA LEU A 150 5.39 -8.88 17.39
C LEU A 150 5.53 -9.07 18.91
N GLY A 151 6.70 -8.72 19.47
CA GLY A 151 6.92 -8.76 20.93
C GLY A 151 6.01 -7.80 21.68
N ASN A 152 5.72 -6.63 21.13
CA ASN A 152 4.80 -5.66 21.70
C ASN A 152 3.32 -6.04 21.45
N ALA A 153 3.03 -6.62 20.28
CA ALA A 153 1.68 -7.11 20.00
C ALA A 153 1.23 -8.27 20.91
N ARG A 154 2.18 -8.92 21.61
CA ARG A 154 1.91 -10.02 22.55
C ARG A 154 1.54 -9.54 23.95
N LYS A 155 1.85 -8.31 24.29
CA LYS A 155 1.54 -7.68 25.59
C LYS A 155 0.09 -7.21 25.62
#